data_1ed05700bc9c9d1a783ebabf549a67aa
#
_entry.id   1ed05700bc9c9d1a783ebabf549a67aa
#
_cell.length_a   1.000
_cell.length_b   1.000
_cell.length_c   1.000
_cell.angle_alpha   90.00
_cell.angle_beta   90.00
_cell.angle_gamma   90.00
#
_symmetry.space_group_name_H-M   'P 1'
#
loop_
_entity.id
_entity.type
_entity.pdbx_description
1 polymer ?
#
loop_
_entity_poly.entity_id
_entity_poly.type
_entity_poly.pdbx_seq_one_letter_code
_entity_poly.pdbx_strand_id
1 'polypeptide(L)'
;MDANMKKRNELLAKTVIKGLESRNMSGYYAKDKETALKQALELIPNGSTIAMGGCMSAHEIGLVKALQDGDYNYIDRAKLEPREGLMAAYDADFFLSSANAVTDDGVLVNIDGNSNRVSCIAQGPKKVIFIVGINKVCSDLDSAMKRARNVAATANAQRFDIKTPCKETGKCFDCKSPDTICCQFLINRYSRHKDRIHVILVNDTLVM
;
A
#
# COMPACT_ATOMS: atom_id res chain seq x y z
N MET A 1 -7.85 19.57 7.27
CA MET A 1 -6.45 20.02 7.05
C MET A 1 -6.47 21.47 6.58
N ASP A 2 -5.64 22.34 7.17
CA ASP A 2 -5.57 23.75 6.78
C ASP A 2 -4.91 23.98 5.42
N ALA A 3 -5.04 25.20 4.87
CA ALA A 3 -4.58 25.52 3.50
C ALA A 3 -3.04 25.41 3.34
N ASN A 4 -2.27 25.81 4.37
CA ASN A 4 -0.81 25.74 4.32
C ASN A 4 -0.33 24.29 4.30
N MET A 5 -0.93 23.43 5.12
CA MET A 5 -0.62 22.00 5.12
C MET A 5 -1.01 21.34 3.80
N LYS A 6 -2.15 21.70 3.21
CA LYS A 6 -2.52 21.19 1.88
C LYS A 6 -1.50 21.57 0.82
N LYS A 7 -1.04 22.83 0.83
CA LYS A 7 -0.03 23.32 -0.13
C LYS A 7 1.32 22.64 0.10
N ARG A 8 1.77 22.55 1.35
CA ARG A 8 3.01 21.82 1.70
C ARG A 8 2.96 20.38 1.21
N ASN A 9 1.85 19.68 1.43
CA ASN A 9 1.69 18.29 1.02
C ASN A 9 1.66 18.12 -0.51
N GLU A 10 1.06 19.05 -1.24
CA GLU A 10 1.11 19.07 -2.71
C GLU A 10 2.56 19.17 -3.22
N LEU A 11 3.37 20.04 -2.61
CA LEU A 11 4.79 20.20 -2.97
C LEU A 11 5.60 18.94 -2.64
N LEU A 12 5.36 18.37 -1.45
CA LEU A 12 5.98 17.11 -1.03
C LEU A 12 5.63 15.96 -1.98
N ALA A 13 4.35 15.84 -2.35
CA ALA A 13 3.92 14.81 -3.30
C ALA A 13 4.65 14.94 -4.65
N LYS A 14 4.87 16.15 -5.15
CA LYS A 14 5.65 16.38 -6.37
C LYS A 14 7.10 15.90 -6.23
N THR A 15 7.70 16.05 -5.05
CA THR A 15 9.06 15.54 -4.76
C THR A 15 9.06 14.01 -4.77
N VAL A 16 8.12 13.38 -4.06
CA VAL A 16 7.98 11.91 -4.03
C VAL A 16 7.74 11.34 -5.44
N ILE A 17 6.90 11.99 -6.26
CA ILE A 17 6.63 11.55 -7.63
C ILE A 17 7.92 11.55 -8.47
N LYS A 18 8.73 12.60 -8.40
CA LYS A 18 10.04 12.62 -9.07
C LYS A 18 10.95 11.49 -8.59
N GLY A 19 10.93 11.22 -7.29
CA GLY A 19 11.65 10.09 -6.69
C GLY A 19 11.19 8.75 -7.27
N LEU A 20 9.88 8.50 -7.32
CA LEU A 20 9.28 7.29 -7.90
C LEU A 20 9.66 7.12 -9.38
N GLU A 21 9.53 8.18 -10.18
CA GLU A 21 9.87 8.18 -11.60
C GLU A 21 11.36 7.87 -11.84
N SER A 22 12.27 8.42 -11.02
CA SER A 22 13.69 8.10 -11.07
C SER A 22 13.99 6.63 -10.76
N ARG A 23 13.04 5.92 -10.13
CA ARG A 23 13.09 4.50 -9.76
C ARG A 23 12.24 3.62 -10.68
N ASN A 24 11.88 4.15 -11.87
CA ASN A 24 11.06 3.44 -12.87
C ASN A 24 9.69 3.01 -12.33
N MET A 25 9.11 3.79 -11.44
CA MET A 25 7.75 3.65 -10.90
C MET A 25 6.92 4.87 -11.28
N SER A 26 5.62 4.70 -11.51
CA SER A 26 4.73 5.80 -11.88
C SER A 26 4.10 6.43 -10.63
N GLY A 27 4.19 7.75 -10.49
CA GLY A 27 3.61 8.51 -9.40
C GLY A 27 2.46 9.41 -9.84
N TYR A 28 1.41 9.51 -9.02
CA TYR A 28 0.23 10.36 -9.26
C TYR A 28 -0.12 11.13 -8.00
N TYR A 29 -0.57 12.36 -8.15
CA TYR A 29 -1.07 13.17 -7.05
C TYR A 29 -2.59 13.27 -7.08
N ALA A 30 -3.23 12.94 -5.98
CA ALA A 30 -4.65 13.13 -5.77
C ALA A 30 -4.88 14.16 -4.64
N LYS A 31 -5.59 15.23 -4.96
CA LYS A 31 -5.88 16.32 -3.99
C LYS A 31 -6.78 15.87 -2.83
N ASP A 32 -7.56 14.78 -3.04
CA ASP A 32 -8.53 14.20 -2.12
C ASP A 32 -8.82 12.72 -2.49
N LYS A 33 -9.65 12.07 -1.67
CA LYS A 33 -10.05 10.65 -1.87
C LYS A 33 -10.84 10.45 -3.16
N GLU A 34 -11.68 11.41 -3.54
CA GLU A 34 -12.48 11.34 -4.76
C GLU A 34 -11.60 11.37 -6.02
N THR A 35 -10.62 12.27 -6.05
CA THR A 35 -9.62 12.32 -7.12
C THR A 35 -8.80 11.03 -7.18
N ALA A 36 -8.44 10.45 -6.03
CA ALA A 36 -7.71 9.19 -5.97
C ALA A 36 -8.51 8.02 -6.53
N LEU A 37 -9.81 7.95 -6.21
CA LEU A 37 -10.73 6.96 -6.78
C LEU A 37 -10.78 7.06 -8.30
N LYS A 38 -10.99 8.27 -8.82
CA LYS A 38 -11.06 8.52 -10.27
C LYS A 38 -9.77 8.09 -10.97
N GLN A 39 -8.62 8.50 -10.47
CA GLN A 39 -7.32 8.12 -11.02
C GLN A 39 -7.08 6.61 -10.98
N ALA A 40 -7.46 5.93 -9.90
CA ALA A 40 -7.34 4.48 -9.79
C ALA A 40 -8.20 3.75 -10.85
N LEU A 41 -9.43 4.19 -11.07
CA LEU A 41 -10.32 3.63 -12.08
C LEU A 41 -9.83 3.92 -13.51
N GLU A 42 -9.22 5.08 -13.77
CA GLU A 42 -8.60 5.41 -15.07
C GLU A 42 -7.40 4.50 -15.40
N LEU A 43 -6.71 3.98 -14.37
CA LEU A 43 -5.59 3.05 -14.54
C LEU A 43 -6.03 1.60 -14.78
N ILE A 44 -7.26 1.24 -14.44
CA ILE A 44 -7.77 -0.14 -14.48
C ILE A 44 -8.81 -0.26 -15.62
N PRO A 45 -8.48 -0.89 -16.75
CA PRO A 45 -9.43 -1.11 -17.82
C PRO A 45 -10.60 -2.00 -17.38
N ASN A 46 -11.79 -1.78 -17.95
CA ASN A 46 -12.94 -2.68 -17.76
C ASN A 46 -12.59 -4.12 -18.15
N GLY A 47 -13.20 -5.08 -17.48
CA GLY A 47 -12.95 -6.50 -17.66
C GLY A 47 -11.65 -7.01 -17.01
N SER A 48 -10.81 -6.12 -16.42
CA SER A 48 -9.58 -6.53 -15.74
C SER A 48 -9.86 -7.42 -14.54
N THR A 49 -8.92 -8.33 -14.25
CA THR A 49 -8.91 -9.12 -13.02
C THR A 49 -8.12 -8.41 -11.94
N ILE A 50 -8.76 -8.13 -10.80
CA ILE A 50 -8.16 -7.37 -9.70
C ILE A 50 -8.13 -8.22 -8.43
N ALA A 51 -6.96 -8.29 -7.80
CA ALA A 51 -6.79 -8.82 -6.46
C ALA A 51 -6.30 -7.72 -5.49
N MET A 52 -6.47 -7.96 -4.20
CA MET A 52 -6.04 -7.03 -3.17
C MET A 52 -5.36 -7.76 -2.00
N GLY A 53 -4.27 -7.19 -1.49
CA GLY A 53 -3.77 -7.46 -0.13
C GLY A 53 -4.65 -6.75 0.90
N GLY A 54 -4.25 -6.76 2.16
CA GLY A 54 -4.96 -6.00 3.21
C GLY A 54 -4.78 -4.49 3.02
N CYS A 55 -5.46 -3.89 2.05
CA CYS A 55 -5.34 -2.46 1.70
C CYS A 55 -6.57 -1.66 2.15
N MET A 56 -6.58 -1.23 3.41
CA MET A 56 -7.69 -0.41 3.95
C MET A 56 -7.81 0.94 3.22
N SER A 57 -6.70 1.50 2.73
CA SER A 57 -6.72 2.74 1.96
C SER A 57 -7.58 2.64 0.68
N ALA A 58 -7.62 1.46 0.03
CA ALA A 58 -8.50 1.25 -1.13
C ALA A 58 -9.99 1.23 -0.74
N HIS A 59 -10.32 0.71 0.45
CA HIS A 59 -11.69 0.80 1.00
C HIS A 59 -12.05 2.25 1.31
N GLU A 60 -11.15 3.00 1.94
CA GLU A 60 -11.41 4.40 2.34
C GLU A 60 -11.68 5.35 1.18
N ILE A 61 -11.05 5.13 0.03
CA ILE A 61 -11.32 5.94 -1.17
C ILE A 61 -12.53 5.41 -1.98
N GLY A 62 -13.18 4.33 -1.54
CA GLY A 62 -14.33 3.72 -2.22
C GLY A 62 -13.97 2.82 -3.41
N LEU A 63 -12.67 2.57 -3.66
CA LEU A 63 -12.22 1.82 -4.84
C LEU A 63 -12.72 0.38 -4.84
N VAL A 64 -12.67 -0.32 -3.70
CA VAL A 64 -13.12 -1.71 -3.61
C VAL A 64 -14.60 -1.83 -3.98
N LYS A 65 -15.44 -0.93 -3.47
CA LYS A 65 -16.87 -0.91 -3.81
C LYS A 65 -17.09 -0.64 -5.30
N ALA A 66 -16.39 0.35 -5.86
CA ALA A 66 -16.51 0.68 -7.29
C ALA A 66 -16.09 -0.48 -8.20
N LEU A 67 -15.07 -1.27 -7.81
CA LEU A 67 -14.64 -2.45 -8.56
C LEU A 67 -15.62 -3.63 -8.42
N GLN A 68 -16.27 -3.78 -7.26
CA GLN A 68 -17.29 -4.83 -7.06
C GLN A 68 -18.59 -4.53 -7.79
N ASP A 69 -18.97 -3.26 -7.92
CA ASP A 69 -20.20 -2.81 -8.57
C ASP A 69 -20.01 -2.59 -10.09
N GLY A 70 -18.77 -2.50 -10.58
CA GLY A 70 -18.41 -2.19 -11.96
C GLY A 70 -18.16 -3.44 -12.84
N ASP A 71 -17.73 -3.19 -14.07
CA ASP A 71 -17.36 -4.24 -15.04
C ASP A 71 -15.91 -4.71 -14.80
N TYR A 72 -15.69 -5.43 -13.69
CA TYR A 72 -14.39 -5.95 -13.27
C TYR A 72 -14.50 -7.35 -12.68
N ASN A 73 -13.44 -8.14 -12.80
CA ASN A 73 -13.31 -9.45 -12.17
C ASN A 73 -12.60 -9.30 -10.81
N TYR A 74 -13.31 -8.76 -9.80
CA TYR A 74 -12.73 -8.58 -8.47
C TYR A 74 -12.63 -9.90 -7.70
N ILE A 75 -11.39 -10.32 -7.36
CA ILE A 75 -11.11 -11.53 -6.60
C ILE A 75 -11.30 -11.25 -5.11
N ASP A 76 -12.42 -11.71 -4.56
CA ASP A 76 -12.67 -11.67 -3.12
C ASP A 76 -11.96 -12.86 -2.45
N ARG A 77 -10.75 -12.63 -1.97
CA ARG A 77 -9.91 -13.65 -1.33
C ARG A 77 -10.52 -14.24 -0.04
N ALA A 78 -11.47 -13.55 0.58
CA ALA A 78 -12.15 -14.07 1.77
C ALA A 78 -13.10 -15.23 1.44
N LYS A 79 -13.48 -15.39 0.18
CA LYS A 79 -14.34 -16.48 -0.32
C LYS A 79 -13.57 -17.70 -0.85
N LEU A 80 -12.23 -17.63 -0.86
CA LEU A 80 -11.36 -18.66 -1.41
C LEU A 80 -10.49 -19.28 -0.30
N GLU A 81 -10.07 -20.52 -0.52
CA GLU A 81 -9.04 -21.10 0.31
C GLU A 81 -7.74 -20.27 0.23
N PRO A 82 -6.96 -20.14 1.33
CA PRO A 82 -5.83 -19.21 1.39
C PRO A 82 -4.83 -19.35 0.24
N ARG A 83 -4.50 -20.59 -0.15
CA ARG A 83 -3.56 -20.84 -1.26
C ARG A 83 -4.19 -20.55 -2.62
N GLU A 84 -5.43 -20.91 -2.83
CA GLU A 84 -6.16 -20.60 -4.06
C GLU A 84 -6.28 -19.10 -4.26
N GLY A 85 -6.69 -18.36 -3.23
CA GLY A 85 -6.77 -16.91 -3.28
C GLY A 85 -5.42 -16.23 -3.52
N LEU A 86 -4.31 -16.82 -3.04
CA LEU A 86 -2.97 -16.32 -3.33
C LEU A 86 -2.59 -16.56 -4.79
N MET A 87 -2.82 -17.77 -5.32
CA MET A 87 -2.51 -18.09 -6.73
C MET A 87 -3.34 -17.26 -7.69
N ALA A 88 -4.65 -17.12 -7.42
CA ALA A 88 -5.51 -16.22 -8.20
C ALA A 88 -5.02 -14.76 -8.16
N ALA A 89 -4.50 -14.30 -7.02
CA ALA A 89 -3.92 -12.96 -6.92
C ALA A 89 -2.63 -12.83 -7.75
N TYR A 90 -1.83 -13.87 -7.86
CA TYR A 90 -0.61 -13.87 -8.69
C TYR A 90 -0.91 -13.74 -10.18
N ASP A 91 -2.00 -14.35 -10.65
CA ASP A 91 -2.43 -14.34 -12.06
C ASP A 91 -3.27 -13.11 -12.42
N ALA A 92 -3.61 -12.25 -11.44
CA ALA A 92 -4.42 -11.07 -11.66
C ALA A 92 -3.72 -10.03 -12.56
N ASP A 93 -4.51 -9.22 -13.27
CA ASP A 93 -3.98 -8.09 -14.04
C ASP A 93 -3.47 -6.98 -13.11
N PHE A 94 -4.23 -6.72 -12.02
CA PHE A 94 -3.92 -5.67 -11.06
C PHE A 94 -3.93 -6.18 -9.62
N PHE A 95 -2.99 -5.68 -8.83
CA PHE A 95 -2.95 -5.88 -7.38
C PHE A 95 -3.04 -4.56 -6.64
N LEU A 96 -4.04 -4.42 -5.79
CA LEU A 96 -4.19 -3.24 -4.95
C LEU A 96 -3.44 -3.41 -3.64
N SER A 97 -2.66 -2.41 -3.29
CA SER A 97 -1.91 -2.37 -2.03
C SER A 97 -1.80 -0.96 -1.47
N SER A 98 -1.25 -0.85 -0.28
CA SER A 98 -0.73 0.38 0.29
C SER A 98 0.67 0.13 0.83
N ALA A 99 1.47 1.17 0.97
CA ALA A 99 2.76 1.09 1.63
C ALA A 99 2.61 1.33 3.14
N ASN A 100 3.48 0.71 3.95
CA ASN A 100 3.62 1.06 5.36
C ASN A 100 4.36 2.39 5.54
N ALA A 101 5.26 2.72 4.62
CA ALA A 101 5.90 4.02 4.48
C ALA A 101 6.40 4.21 3.04
N VAL A 102 6.63 5.45 2.64
CA VAL A 102 7.30 5.84 1.41
C VAL A 102 8.29 6.96 1.72
N THR A 103 9.49 6.91 1.15
CA THR A 103 10.45 8.00 1.29
C THR A 103 10.18 9.14 0.32
N ASP A 104 10.66 10.34 0.60
CA ASP A 104 10.50 11.48 -0.29
C ASP A 104 11.26 11.31 -1.63
N ASP A 105 12.28 10.44 -1.66
CA ASP A 105 12.98 10.00 -2.87
C ASP A 105 12.38 8.74 -3.53
N GLY A 106 11.19 8.27 -3.07
CA GLY A 106 10.38 7.27 -3.77
C GLY A 106 10.66 5.80 -3.44
N VAL A 107 11.30 5.46 -2.31
CA VAL A 107 11.43 4.07 -1.84
C VAL A 107 10.17 3.65 -1.10
N LEU A 108 9.59 2.49 -1.44
CA LEU A 108 8.41 1.94 -0.74
C LEU A 108 8.85 0.90 0.29
N VAL A 109 8.31 0.98 1.50
CA VAL A 109 8.58 0.05 2.60
C VAL A 109 7.30 -0.68 2.99
N ASN A 110 7.37 -2.01 3.04
CA ASN A 110 6.26 -2.89 3.42
C ASN A 110 6.73 -3.95 4.41
N ILE A 111 5.94 -4.18 5.48
CA ILE A 111 6.13 -5.27 6.44
C ILE A 111 4.98 -6.26 6.28
N ASP A 112 5.27 -7.56 6.33
CA ASP A 112 4.28 -8.62 6.17
C ASP A 112 4.55 -9.78 7.12
N GLY A 113 3.49 -10.46 7.56
CA GLY A 113 3.58 -11.66 8.40
C GLY A 113 3.68 -12.95 7.59
N ASN A 114 2.83 -13.09 6.57
CA ASN A 114 2.68 -14.33 5.78
C ASN A 114 3.32 -14.24 4.38
N SER A 115 3.99 -13.17 4.05
CA SER A 115 4.57 -12.90 2.72
C SER A 115 3.56 -12.77 1.57
N ASN A 116 2.28 -12.99 1.82
CA ASN A 116 1.25 -13.07 0.78
C ASN A 116 1.04 -11.72 0.06
N ARG A 117 1.16 -10.58 0.74
CA ARG A 117 1.08 -9.26 0.14
C ARG A 117 2.40 -8.85 -0.49
N VAL A 118 3.50 -8.99 0.22
CA VAL A 118 4.82 -8.57 -0.29
C VAL A 118 5.29 -9.42 -1.47
N SER A 119 4.92 -10.70 -1.56
CA SER A 119 5.20 -11.54 -2.72
C SER A 119 4.43 -11.08 -3.97
N CYS A 120 3.15 -10.71 -3.83
CA CYS A 120 2.39 -10.12 -4.93
C CYS A 120 2.98 -8.77 -5.38
N ILE A 121 3.44 -7.93 -4.44
CA ILE A 121 4.12 -6.67 -4.76
C ILE A 121 5.44 -6.93 -5.50
N ALA A 122 6.25 -7.87 -5.01
CA ALA A 122 7.59 -8.13 -5.55
C ALA A 122 7.55 -8.82 -6.92
N GLN A 123 6.72 -9.85 -7.09
CA GLN A 123 6.74 -10.72 -8.28
C GLN A 123 5.38 -10.88 -8.95
N GLY A 124 4.30 -11.04 -8.21
CA GLY A 124 2.98 -11.51 -8.65
C GLY A 124 2.36 -10.79 -9.85
N PRO A 125 1.24 -10.05 -9.68
CA PRO A 125 0.43 -9.51 -10.76
C PRO A 125 1.16 -8.62 -11.76
N LYS A 126 0.60 -8.46 -12.95
CA LYS A 126 1.17 -7.64 -14.03
C LYS A 126 1.40 -6.19 -13.60
N LYS A 127 0.45 -5.62 -12.82
CA LYS A 127 0.54 -4.26 -12.29
C LYS A 127 0.18 -4.21 -10.81
N VAL A 128 0.81 -3.29 -10.08
CA VAL A 128 0.53 -3.02 -8.67
C VAL A 128 0.16 -1.55 -8.51
N ILE A 129 -1.03 -1.28 -7.96
CA ILE A 129 -1.47 0.08 -7.64
C ILE A 129 -1.42 0.27 -6.13
N PHE A 130 -0.60 1.22 -5.70
CA PHE A 130 -0.51 1.64 -4.31
C PHE A 130 -1.38 2.88 -4.07
N ILE A 131 -2.26 2.79 -3.07
CA ILE A 131 -3.01 3.94 -2.56
C ILE A 131 -2.35 4.38 -1.26
N VAL A 132 -1.70 5.54 -1.27
CA VAL A 132 -0.82 5.98 -0.18
C VAL A 132 -1.25 7.37 0.30
N GLY A 133 -1.67 7.49 1.56
CA GLY A 133 -1.91 8.79 2.18
C GLY A 133 -0.60 9.54 2.39
N ILE A 134 -0.64 10.86 2.26
CA ILE A 134 0.54 11.72 2.43
C ILE A 134 1.17 11.61 3.84
N ASN A 135 0.40 11.17 4.83
CA ASN A 135 0.85 10.86 6.19
C ASN A 135 1.86 9.70 6.28
N LYS A 136 2.09 8.98 5.18
CA LYS A 136 3.03 7.86 5.11
C LYS A 136 4.39 8.24 4.52
N VAL A 137 4.55 9.50 4.11
CA VAL A 137 5.80 10.01 3.55
C VAL A 137 6.81 10.30 4.66
N CYS A 138 8.03 9.82 4.48
CA CYS A 138 9.19 9.99 5.37
C CYS A 138 10.36 10.60 4.60
N SER A 139 11.30 11.23 5.31
CA SER A 139 12.47 11.90 4.72
C SER A 139 13.51 10.94 4.12
N ASP A 140 13.59 9.72 4.67
CA ASP A 140 14.66 8.77 4.36
C ASP A 140 14.23 7.33 4.71
N LEU A 141 15.05 6.35 4.33
CA LEU A 141 14.77 4.95 4.57
C LEU A 141 14.73 4.59 6.05
N ASP A 142 15.59 5.17 6.89
CA ASP A 142 15.61 4.90 8.34
C ASP A 142 14.32 5.37 9.00
N SER A 143 13.87 6.58 8.66
CA SER A 143 12.59 7.12 9.12
C SER A 143 11.41 6.30 8.61
N ALA A 144 11.45 5.84 7.37
CA ALA A 144 10.43 4.97 6.79
C ALA A 144 10.37 3.61 7.48
N MET A 145 11.51 3.00 7.80
CA MET A 145 11.59 1.76 8.59
C MET A 145 11.07 1.96 10.01
N LYS A 146 11.43 3.06 10.66
CA LYS A 146 10.92 3.42 12.00
C LYS A 146 9.41 3.60 11.96
N ARG A 147 8.87 4.33 10.96
CA ARG A 147 7.42 4.49 10.79
C ARG A 147 6.73 3.14 10.54
N ALA A 148 7.25 2.33 9.63
CA ALA A 148 6.67 1.03 9.29
C ALA A 148 6.56 0.12 10.53
N ARG A 149 7.60 0.10 11.39
CA ARG A 149 7.65 -0.72 12.61
C ARG A 149 6.85 -0.13 13.77
N ASN A 150 7.01 1.16 14.05
CA ASN A 150 6.50 1.77 15.29
C ASN A 150 5.10 2.39 15.13
N VAL A 151 4.66 2.62 13.89
CA VAL A 151 3.32 3.17 13.61
C VAL A 151 2.48 2.14 12.88
N ALA A 152 2.87 1.74 11.66
CA ALA A 152 2.03 0.89 10.82
C ALA A 152 1.86 -0.52 11.40
N ALA A 153 2.94 -1.20 11.78
CA ALA A 153 2.87 -2.57 12.30
C ALA A 153 2.19 -2.64 13.67
N THR A 154 2.47 -1.71 14.57
CA THR A 154 1.86 -1.67 15.91
C THR A 154 0.36 -1.37 15.85
N ALA A 155 -0.05 -0.46 14.97
CA ALA A 155 -1.47 -0.19 14.75
C ALA A 155 -2.16 -1.37 14.05
N ASN A 156 -1.51 -2.01 13.07
CA ASN A 156 -2.06 -3.20 12.40
C ASN A 156 -2.22 -4.39 13.36
N ALA A 157 -1.32 -4.54 14.34
CA ALA A 157 -1.40 -5.59 15.36
C ALA A 157 -2.69 -5.53 16.17
N GLN A 158 -3.28 -4.34 16.35
CA GLN A 158 -4.54 -4.17 17.09
C GLN A 158 -5.74 -4.88 16.42
N ARG A 159 -5.65 -5.18 15.13
CA ARG A 159 -6.73 -5.80 14.35
C ARG A 159 -6.82 -7.32 14.52
N PHE A 160 -5.79 -7.95 15.08
CA PHE A 160 -5.67 -9.39 15.19
C PHE A 160 -5.72 -9.85 16.65
N ASP A 161 -6.18 -11.06 16.88
CA ASP A 161 -6.06 -11.72 18.19
C ASP A 161 -4.70 -12.42 18.25
N ILE A 162 -3.68 -11.66 18.68
CA ILE A 162 -2.28 -12.08 18.76
C ILE A 162 -1.64 -11.63 20.09
N LYS A 163 -0.66 -12.39 20.56
CA LYS A 163 0.07 -12.13 21.81
C LYS A 163 1.45 -11.54 21.49
N THR A 164 1.47 -10.27 21.09
CA THR A 164 2.72 -9.55 20.82
C THR A 164 2.87 -8.36 21.76
N PRO A 165 4.09 -7.98 22.18
CA PRO A 165 4.28 -6.85 23.11
C PRO A 165 3.68 -5.54 22.60
N CYS A 166 3.70 -5.31 21.29
CA CYS A 166 3.15 -4.10 20.70
C CYS A 166 1.62 -4.01 20.77
N LYS A 167 0.92 -5.15 20.90
CA LYS A 167 -0.53 -5.14 21.10
C LYS A 167 -0.91 -4.59 22.47
N GLU A 168 -0.10 -4.86 23.49
CA GLU A 168 -0.33 -4.39 24.85
C GLU A 168 0.16 -2.96 25.09
N THR A 169 1.30 -2.61 24.49
CA THR A 169 2.02 -1.37 24.80
C THR A 169 1.88 -0.28 23.73
N GLY A 170 1.41 -0.62 22.52
CA GLY A 170 1.41 0.27 21.36
C GLY A 170 2.78 0.54 20.76
N LYS A 171 3.86 -0.05 21.30
CA LYS A 171 5.26 0.19 20.93
C LYS A 171 5.92 -1.05 20.34
N CYS A 172 6.74 -0.89 19.30
CA CYS A 172 7.54 -1.96 18.73
C CYS A 172 8.75 -2.30 19.61
N PHE A 173 8.94 -3.59 19.91
CA PHE A 173 10.04 -4.13 20.70
C PHE A 173 10.99 -5.02 19.88
N ASP A 174 10.84 -5.05 18.53
CA ASP A 174 11.58 -5.99 17.67
C ASP A 174 11.41 -7.45 18.11
N CYS A 175 10.19 -7.81 18.46
CA CYS A 175 9.89 -9.10 19.09
C CYS A 175 10.10 -10.27 18.12
N LYS A 176 10.41 -11.44 18.70
CA LYS A 176 10.44 -12.74 18.04
C LYS A 176 9.30 -13.62 18.53
N SER A 177 8.15 -13.00 18.84
CA SER A 177 6.95 -13.71 19.26
C SER A 177 6.50 -14.69 18.16
N PRO A 178 6.01 -15.90 18.51
CA PRO A 178 5.40 -16.80 17.53
C PRO A 178 4.25 -16.17 16.75
N ASP A 179 3.54 -15.23 17.36
CA ASP A 179 2.40 -14.52 16.76
C ASP A 179 2.82 -13.26 15.98
N THR A 180 4.13 -13.04 15.74
CA THR A 180 4.58 -11.82 15.07
C THR A 180 4.00 -11.70 13.67
N ILE A 181 3.57 -10.49 13.31
CA ILE A 181 3.10 -10.12 11.97
C ILE A 181 4.19 -9.36 11.18
N CYS A 182 5.43 -9.37 11.67
CA CYS A 182 6.56 -8.62 11.09
C CYS A 182 7.68 -9.59 10.64
N CYS A 183 7.32 -10.59 9.82
CA CYS A 183 8.27 -11.64 9.40
C CYS A 183 9.10 -11.23 8.19
N GLN A 184 8.56 -10.41 7.27
CA GLN A 184 9.24 -9.96 6.06
C GLN A 184 9.21 -8.44 5.94
N PHE A 185 10.31 -7.91 5.44
CA PHE A 185 10.49 -6.50 5.12
C PHE A 185 10.83 -6.36 3.64
N LEU A 186 9.91 -5.82 2.86
CA LEU A 186 10.12 -5.54 1.45
C LEU A 186 10.43 -4.06 1.26
N ILE A 187 11.60 -3.79 0.67
CA ILE A 187 12.02 -2.45 0.27
C ILE A 187 12.05 -2.40 -1.25
N ASN A 188 11.06 -1.75 -1.86
CA ASN A 188 11.04 -1.52 -3.29
C ASN A 188 11.89 -0.29 -3.61
N ARG A 189 13.16 -0.52 -3.93
CA ARG A 189 14.12 0.53 -4.27
C ARG A 189 14.01 0.97 -5.72
N TYR A 190 13.66 0.06 -6.62
CA TYR A 190 13.60 0.27 -8.07
C TYR A 190 12.67 -0.76 -8.70
N SER A 191 11.93 -0.41 -9.75
CA SER A 191 11.16 -1.35 -10.55
C SER A 191 11.91 -1.67 -11.84
N ARG A 192 12.27 -2.94 -12.06
CA ARG A 192 12.89 -3.36 -13.32
C ARG A 192 11.94 -3.24 -14.51
N HIS A 193 10.65 -3.44 -14.26
CA HIS A 193 9.61 -3.40 -15.29
C HIS A 193 8.92 -2.04 -15.27
N LYS A 194 9.01 -1.34 -16.39
CA LYS A 194 8.29 -0.09 -16.61
C LYS A 194 6.78 -0.32 -16.50
N ASP A 195 6.07 0.66 -15.99
CA ASP A 195 4.60 0.65 -15.84
C ASP A 195 4.03 -0.53 -15.02
N ARG A 196 4.86 -1.18 -14.17
CA ARG A 196 4.39 -2.21 -13.26
C ARG A 196 3.91 -1.65 -11.93
N ILE A 197 4.60 -0.66 -11.37
CA ILE A 197 4.28 -0.07 -10.06
C ILE A 197 3.73 1.34 -10.25
N HIS A 198 2.50 1.56 -9.80
CA HIS A 198 1.79 2.83 -9.80
C HIS A 198 1.51 3.25 -8.37
N VAL A 199 1.80 4.49 -8.01
CA VAL A 199 1.61 5.03 -6.65
C VAL A 199 0.76 6.28 -6.71
N ILE A 200 -0.45 6.22 -6.14
CA ILE A 200 -1.35 7.35 -6.00
C ILE A 200 -1.16 7.94 -4.60
N LEU A 201 -0.56 9.14 -4.54
CA LEU A 201 -0.34 9.90 -3.32
C LEU A 201 -1.56 10.77 -3.05
N VAL A 202 -2.29 10.44 -2.00
CA VAL A 202 -3.52 11.13 -1.61
C VAL A 202 -3.20 12.20 -0.58
N ASN A 203 -3.60 13.46 -0.85
CA ASN A 203 -3.40 14.58 0.07
C ASN A 203 -4.39 14.52 1.24
N ASP A 204 -4.41 13.38 1.91
CA ASP A 204 -5.20 13.11 3.10
C ASP A 204 -4.49 12.13 4.01
N THR A 205 -4.94 12.04 5.25
CA THR A 205 -4.54 10.98 6.17
C THR A 205 -5.35 9.73 5.84
N LEU A 206 -4.68 8.72 5.33
CA LEU A 206 -5.25 7.38 5.14
C LEU A 206 -4.75 6.42 6.22
N VAL A 207 -5.54 5.37 6.48
CA VAL A 207 -5.21 4.33 7.47
C VAL A 207 -3.82 3.75 7.23
N MET A 208 -3.09 3.69 8.31
CA MET A 208 -1.75 3.10 8.57
C MET A 208 -0.82 3.01 7.38
#